data_ba9c0ba711839458315a9d13d9e39c6f
#
_entry.id   ba9c0ba711839458315a9d13d9e39c6f
#
_cell.length_a   1.000
_cell.length_b   1.000
_cell.length_c   1.000
_cell.angle_alpha   90.00
_cell.angle_beta   90.00
_cell.angle_gamma   90.00
#
_symmetry.space_group_name_H-M   'P 1'
#
loop_
_entity.id
_entity.type
_entity.pdbx_description
1 polymer ?
#
loop_
_entity_poly.entity_id
_entity_poly.type
_entity_poly.pdbx_seq_one_letter_code
_entity_poly.pdbx_strand_id
1 'polypeptide(L)'
;MVAQLRRAAVSVSANIAEGSARLGPREFRRFLDISLGSLAEIHVYLILAKELGLLSKSQWGELETLRDHTGRLIWGLSRAIQKRPTSPEVAG
;
A
#
# COMPACT_ATOMS: atom_id res chain seq x y z
N MET A 1 -8.88 4.01 -17.63
CA MET A 1 -9.06 3.57 -16.24
C MET A 1 -8.26 2.32 -15.86
N VAL A 2 -8.32 1.27 -16.71
CA VAL A 2 -7.58 0.03 -16.41
C VAL A 2 -6.08 0.27 -16.27
N ALA A 3 -5.52 1.10 -17.14
CA ALA A 3 -4.08 1.40 -17.09
C ALA A 3 -3.71 2.13 -15.80
N GLN A 4 -4.53 3.06 -15.34
CA GLN A 4 -4.29 3.78 -14.09
C GLN A 4 -4.39 2.84 -12.88
N LEU A 5 -5.39 1.96 -12.88
CA LEU A 5 -5.56 0.99 -11.81
C LEU A 5 -4.37 0.03 -11.75
N ARG A 6 -3.91 -0.43 -12.90
CA ARG A 6 -2.75 -1.32 -12.97
C ARG A 6 -1.48 -0.64 -12.46
N ARG A 7 -1.26 0.62 -12.87
CA ARG A 7 -0.10 1.38 -12.40
C ARG A 7 -0.13 1.58 -10.89
N ALA A 8 -1.30 1.90 -10.34
CA ALA A 8 -1.45 2.07 -8.91
C ALA A 8 -1.16 0.76 -8.17
N ALA A 9 -1.66 -0.36 -8.69
CA ALA A 9 -1.43 -1.67 -8.08
C ALA A 9 0.05 -2.05 -8.12
N VAL A 10 0.72 -1.82 -9.25
CA VAL A 10 2.17 -2.07 -9.36
C VAL A 10 2.93 -1.17 -8.38
N SER A 11 2.50 0.07 -8.23
CA SER A 11 3.15 1.02 -7.33
C SER A 11 3.13 0.54 -5.87
N VAL A 12 2.04 -0.12 -5.44
CA VAL A 12 1.97 -0.65 -4.07
C VAL A 12 3.13 -1.62 -3.83
N SER A 13 3.26 -2.65 -4.66
CA SER A 13 4.29 -3.66 -4.47
C SER A 13 5.69 -3.13 -4.77
N ALA A 14 5.83 -2.28 -5.78
CA ALA A 14 7.13 -1.72 -6.15
C ALA A 14 7.70 -0.86 -5.03
N ASN A 15 6.88 -0.08 -4.35
CA ASN A 15 7.34 0.75 -3.25
C ASN A 15 7.68 -0.06 -2.01
N ILE A 16 6.96 -1.16 -1.76
CA ILE A 16 7.32 -2.05 -0.67
C ILE A 16 8.70 -2.67 -0.95
N ALA A 17 8.90 -3.17 -2.16
CA ALA A 17 10.17 -3.78 -2.55
C ALA A 17 11.31 -2.77 -2.48
N GLU A 18 11.09 -1.57 -3.00
CA GLU A 18 12.10 -0.52 -2.98
C GLU A 18 12.46 -0.14 -1.55
N GLY A 19 11.45 0.04 -0.71
CA GLY A 19 11.68 0.41 0.68
C GLY A 19 12.42 -0.65 1.47
N SER A 20 12.10 -1.94 1.21
CA SER A 20 12.74 -3.05 1.92
C SER A 20 14.21 -3.19 1.55
N ALA A 21 14.60 -2.70 0.37
CA ALA A 21 15.99 -2.75 -0.10
C ALA A 21 16.82 -1.56 0.42
N ARG A 22 16.17 -0.54 0.99
CA ARG A 22 16.87 0.65 1.50
C ARG A 22 17.42 0.38 2.88
N LEU A 23 18.48 1.11 3.21
CA LEU A 23 19.06 1.04 4.54
C LEU A 23 18.25 1.91 5.50
N GLY A 24 17.83 1.31 6.59
CA GLY A 24 17.22 2.02 7.68
C GLY A 24 15.71 2.04 7.66
N PRO A 25 15.10 2.08 8.86
CA PRO A 25 13.64 1.99 9.02
C PRO A 25 12.92 3.25 8.54
N ARG A 26 13.58 4.41 8.61
CA ARG A 26 12.98 5.67 8.21
C ARG A 26 12.63 5.68 6.72
N GLU A 27 13.58 5.22 5.88
CA GLU A 27 13.36 5.15 4.45
C GLU A 27 12.32 4.09 4.10
N PHE A 28 12.36 2.95 4.78
CA PHE A 28 11.37 1.92 4.55
C PHE A 28 9.96 2.44 4.83
N ARG A 29 9.79 3.15 5.96
CA ARG A 29 8.49 3.73 6.31
C ARG A 29 8.03 4.75 5.27
N ARG A 30 8.94 5.53 4.71
CA ARG A 30 8.61 6.50 3.67
C ARG A 30 8.01 5.80 2.45
N PHE A 31 8.62 4.69 2.02
CA PHE A 31 8.10 3.93 0.88
C PHE A 31 6.79 3.23 1.20
N LEU A 32 6.60 2.79 2.44
CA LEU A 32 5.31 2.23 2.86
C LEU A 32 4.20 3.28 2.83
N ASP A 33 4.52 4.52 3.19
CA ASP A 33 3.55 5.62 3.10
C ASP A 33 3.15 5.88 1.64
N ILE A 34 4.10 5.80 0.71
CA ILE A 34 3.81 5.93 -0.71
C ILE A 34 2.88 4.81 -1.16
N SER A 35 3.13 3.57 -0.70
CA SER A 35 2.25 2.44 -1.01
C SER A 35 0.84 2.65 -0.49
N LEU A 36 0.68 3.20 0.71
CA LEU A 36 -0.64 3.51 1.24
C LEU A 36 -1.35 4.57 0.40
N GLY A 37 -0.61 5.54 -0.11
CA GLY A 37 -1.16 6.53 -1.04
C GLY A 37 -1.66 5.88 -2.32
N SER A 38 -0.92 4.91 -2.85
CA SER A 38 -1.34 4.17 -4.05
C SER A 38 -2.60 3.34 -3.79
N LEU A 39 -2.73 2.78 -2.58
CA LEU A 39 -3.95 2.06 -2.21
C LEU A 39 -5.16 3.01 -2.14
N ALA A 40 -4.95 4.24 -1.70
CA ALA A 40 -6.02 5.23 -1.68
C ALA A 40 -6.47 5.56 -3.11
N GLU A 41 -5.53 5.66 -4.05
CA GLU A 41 -5.88 5.84 -5.47
C GLU A 41 -6.70 4.65 -5.99
N ILE A 42 -6.29 3.43 -5.63
CA ILE A 42 -7.03 2.23 -6.04
C ILE A 42 -8.48 2.30 -5.54
N HIS A 43 -8.67 2.76 -4.31
CA HIS A 43 -10.02 2.92 -3.74
C HIS A 43 -10.89 3.81 -4.64
N VAL A 44 -10.35 4.95 -5.07
CA VAL A 44 -11.09 5.87 -5.95
C VAL A 44 -11.41 5.21 -7.29
N TYR A 45 -10.43 4.52 -7.89
CA TYR A 45 -10.65 3.86 -9.18
C TYR A 45 -11.69 2.74 -9.07
N LEU A 46 -11.71 2.02 -7.95
CA LEU A 46 -12.71 0.96 -7.75
C LEU A 46 -14.11 1.54 -7.62
N ILE A 47 -14.26 2.66 -6.93
CA ILE A 47 -15.55 3.35 -6.83
C ILE A 47 -16.02 3.76 -8.23
N LEU A 48 -15.14 4.39 -9.00
CA LEU A 48 -15.46 4.83 -10.35
C LEU A 48 -15.86 3.65 -11.24
N ALA A 49 -15.11 2.55 -11.15
CA ALA A 49 -15.39 1.36 -11.96
C ALA A 49 -16.78 0.78 -11.62
N LYS A 50 -17.13 0.78 -10.34
CA LYS A 50 -18.44 0.31 -9.93
C LYS A 50 -19.53 1.24 -10.47
N GLU A 51 -19.36 2.55 -10.32
CA GLU A 51 -20.35 3.52 -10.78
C GLU A 51 -20.53 3.51 -12.30
N LEU A 52 -19.47 3.19 -13.04
CA LEU A 52 -19.53 3.09 -14.50
C LEU A 52 -20.04 1.72 -14.97
N GLY A 53 -20.38 0.82 -14.06
CA GLY A 53 -20.89 -0.50 -14.42
C GLY A 53 -19.82 -1.47 -14.88
N LEU A 54 -18.54 -1.18 -14.67
CA LEU A 54 -17.44 -2.06 -15.07
C LEU A 54 -17.22 -3.18 -14.06
N LEU A 55 -17.71 -3.01 -12.85
CA LEU A 55 -17.64 -4.01 -11.78
C LEU A 55 -19.03 -4.22 -11.22
N SER A 56 -19.38 -5.47 -10.93
CA SER A 56 -20.59 -5.76 -10.18
C SER A 56 -20.38 -5.32 -8.73
N LYS A 57 -21.46 -5.19 -7.98
CA LYS A 57 -21.39 -4.86 -6.57
C LYS A 57 -20.57 -5.90 -5.81
N SER A 58 -20.73 -7.17 -6.17
CA SER A 58 -20.02 -8.28 -5.54
C SER A 58 -18.51 -8.19 -5.83
N GLN A 59 -18.16 -7.95 -7.11
CA GLN A 59 -16.75 -7.80 -7.50
C GLN A 59 -16.10 -6.62 -6.80
N TRP A 60 -16.82 -5.48 -6.76
CA TRP A 60 -16.34 -4.30 -6.07
C TRP A 60 -16.08 -4.60 -4.59
N GLY A 61 -17.03 -5.29 -3.94
CA GLY A 61 -16.90 -5.63 -2.52
C GLY A 61 -15.69 -6.51 -2.23
N GLU A 62 -15.43 -7.50 -3.09
CA GLU A 62 -14.28 -8.38 -2.94
C GLU A 62 -12.97 -7.62 -3.08
N LEU A 63 -12.89 -6.74 -4.08
CA LEU A 63 -11.68 -5.96 -4.33
C LEU A 63 -11.42 -4.95 -3.21
N GLU A 64 -12.48 -4.32 -2.68
CA GLU A 64 -12.34 -3.41 -1.56
C GLU A 64 -11.88 -4.12 -0.29
N THR A 65 -12.36 -5.34 -0.08
CA THR A 65 -11.92 -6.14 1.07
C THR A 65 -10.43 -6.45 0.97
N LEU A 66 -9.96 -6.84 -0.22
CA LEU A 66 -8.53 -7.10 -0.43
C LEU A 66 -7.70 -5.83 -0.25
N ARG A 67 -8.17 -4.72 -0.78
CA ARG A 67 -7.48 -3.43 -0.65
C ARG A 67 -7.35 -3.04 0.83
N ASP A 68 -8.46 -3.14 1.55
CA ASP A 68 -8.47 -2.79 2.98
C ASP A 68 -7.52 -3.68 3.77
N HIS A 69 -7.54 -4.98 3.50
CA HIS A 69 -6.65 -5.93 4.18
C HIS A 69 -5.19 -5.61 3.91
N THR A 70 -4.86 -5.33 2.64
CA THR A 70 -3.50 -4.95 2.26
C THR A 70 -3.06 -3.68 3.00
N GLY A 71 -3.94 -2.69 3.05
CA GLY A 71 -3.64 -1.44 3.76
C GLY A 71 -3.35 -1.65 5.23
N ARG A 72 -4.13 -2.50 5.88
CA ARG A 72 -3.93 -2.82 7.30
C ARG A 72 -2.60 -3.51 7.53
N LEU A 73 -2.21 -4.42 6.62
CA LEU A 73 -0.92 -5.10 6.74
C LEU A 73 0.25 -4.12 6.57
N ILE A 74 0.16 -3.23 5.58
CA ILE A 74 1.20 -2.23 5.33
C ILE A 74 1.31 -1.29 6.53
N TRP A 75 0.17 -0.83 7.04
CA TRP A 75 0.14 0.08 8.17
C TRP A 75 0.73 -0.57 9.42
N GLY A 76 0.36 -1.85 9.66
CA GLY A 76 0.90 -2.62 10.77
C GLY A 76 2.41 -2.79 10.66
N LEU A 77 2.92 -3.05 9.45
CA LEU A 77 4.35 -3.17 9.22
C LEU A 77 5.05 -1.83 9.50
N SER A 78 4.49 -0.73 9.03
CA SER A 78 5.05 0.60 9.26
C SER A 78 5.16 0.89 10.77
N ARG A 79 4.12 0.56 11.52
CA ARG A 79 4.13 0.74 12.97
C ARG A 79 5.15 -0.14 13.66
N ALA A 80 5.28 -1.38 13.22
CA ALA A 80 6.25 -2.30 13.79
C ALA A 80 7.68 -1.79 13.57
N ILE A 81 7.95 -1.24 12.39
CA ILE A 81 9.26 -0.67 12.08
C ILE A 81 9.52 0.55 12.95
N GLN A 82 8.51 1.39 13.15
CA GLN A 82 8.62 2.60 13.97
C GLN A 82 9.00 2.27 15.42
N LYS A 83 8.54 1.12 15.93
CA LYS A 83 8.78 0.72 17.31
C LYS A 83 10.12 0.05 17.51
N ARG A 84 10.85 -0.28 16.43
CA ARG A 84 12.17 -0.90 16.57
C ARG A 84 13.13 0.07 17.23
N PRO A 85 13.98 -0.43 18.16
CA PRO A 85 15.06 0.41 18.64
C PRO A 85 15.98 0.73 17.46
N THR A 86 16.42 1.93 17.40
CA THR A 86 17.47 2.28 16.46
C THR A 86 18.71 1.57 16.90
N SER A 87 19.34 0.98 16.15
CA SER A 87 20.33 0.13 16.48
C SER A 87 21.47 0.48 17.18
N PRO A 88 21.89 0.15 17.36
CA PRO A 88 22.75 0.35 17.94
C PRO A 88 23.70 0.78 17.68
N GLU A 89 23.10 1.01 17.14
CA GLU A 89 23.45 1.37 16.78
C GLU A 89 23.62 1.71 17.38
N VAL A 90 23.35 1.81 17.34
CA VAL A 90 23.08 1.98 17.86
C VAL A 90 23.46 1.39 18.71
N ALA A 91 23.29 1.13 18.85
CA ALA A 91 23.56 0.66 19.62
C ALA A 91 24.54 0.20 19.76
N GLY A 92 24.82 0.34 19.41
CA GLY A 92 25.57 -0.04 19.54
C GLY A 92 26.06 -0.47 19.59
#